data_a3a2c7219c9c07a46605fe84a7542173
#
_entry.id   a3a2c7219c9c07a46605fe84a7542173
#
_cell.length_a   1.000
_cell.length_b   1.000
_cell.length_c   1.000
_cell.angle_alpha   90.00
_cell.angle_beta   90.00
_cell.angle_gamma   90.00
#
_symmetry.space_group_name_H-M   'P 1'
#
loop_
_entity.id
_entity.type
_entity.pdbx_description
1 polymer ?
#
loop_
_entity_poly.entity_id
_entity_poly.type
_entity_poly.pdbx_seq_one_letter_code
_entity_poly.pdbx_strand_id
1 'polypeptide(L)'
;MKALSQNQPRRSPALTPVWDSSDGSFGAHQEESLGEAGLLDVYSQTIAAVVNRVAPSVVNIRVLNGERGPGGGSGFILARDGFILTNSHVVYGAHEIEVTLRDARVYPAQLIGTDPETDLAVIRIDAPEVQHARLADSSQIRVGQIAVAVGSPYGFQQTVTAGIVSALGRSMRSESGRLMDEIIQTDAALNPGNSGGPLLNSAGEVIGVNTAVILPAQGICFAIASNTAKFVAGWLIKDGRIRRSSIGVAGQNVPLHPRVVRFHKLPNERGVLVMEVEPGGPAAIAGLKTNDTIVGFKGQPVATVDDLHKQLVAAEIGVASPLMFLRGTEQLFCMVVPRELPPLAARKRPRAPQ
;
A
#
# COMPACT_ATOMS: atom_id res chain seq x y z
N MET A 1 -41.56 -40.21 51.39
CA MET A 1 -42.61 -39.20 51.11
C MET A 1 -41.95 -37.84 50.98
N LYS A 2 -41.80 -37.29 49.74
CA LYS A 2 -41.84 -35.85 49.37
C LYS A 2 -41.76 -35.77 47.85
N ALA A 3 -42.72 -35.08 47.31
CA ALA A 3 -43.11 -35.08 45.92
C ALA A 3 -42.11 -34.35 45.02
N LEU A 4 -41.89 -34.87 43.82
CA LEU A 4 -41.22 -34.26 42.70
C LEU A 4 -42.14 -33.21 42.07
N SER A 5 -41.72 -31.92 42.10
CA SER A 5 -42.37 -30.82 41.43
C SER A 5 -41.98 -30.84 39.94
N GLN A 6 -42.99 -31.01 39.07
CA GLN A 6 -42.86 -30.92 37.62
C GLN A 6 -42.69 -29.45 37.19
N ASN A 7 -41.59 -29.16 36.57
CA ASN A 7 -41.30 -27.86 35.96
C ASN A 7 -41.82 -27.89 34.52
N GLN A 8 -42.95 -27.22 34.23
CA GLN A 8 -43.45 -27.05 32.86
C GLN A 8 -42.69 -25.95 32.14
N PRO A 9 -42.36 -26.12 30.85
CA PRO A 9 -41.71 -25.06 30.08
C PRO A 9 -42.68 -23.92 29.76
N ARG A 10 -42.26 -22.68 30.02
CA ARG A 10 -42.97 -21.46 29.67
C ARG A 10 -43.04 -21.34 28.14
N ARG A 11 -44.27 -21.28 27.59
CA ARG A 11 -44.53 -20.97 26.19
C ARG A 11 -44.16 -19.50 25.93
N SER A 12 -43.30 -19.26 24.95
CA SER A 12 -43.05 -17.94 24.39
C SER A 12 -44.31 -17.38 23.72
N PRO A 13 -44.60 -16.09 23.83
CA PRO A 13 -45.73 -15.50 23.14
C PRO A 13 -45.49 -15.57 21.62
N ALA A 14 -46.51 -16.04 20.89
CA ALA A 14 -46.54 -16.03 19.44
C ALA A 14 -46.54 -14.61 18.93
N LEU A 15 -45.55 -14.30 18.06
CA LEU A 15 -45.52 -13.03 17.29
C LEU A 15 -46.69 -13.09 16.27
N THR A 16 -47.67 -12.24 16.43
CA THR A 16 -48.73 -12.01 15.43
C THR A 16 -48.22 -11.07 14.38
N PRO A 17 -48.30 -11.38 13.07
CA PRO A 17 -47.94 -10.42 12.01
C PRO A 17 -48.95 -9.26 12.01
N VAL A 18 -48.44 -8.02 11.97
CA VAL A 18 -49.21 -6.79 11.86
C VAL A 18 -49.46 -6.46 10.38
N TRP A 19 -50.03 -7.40 9.64
CA TRP A 19 -50.51 -7.14 8.29
C TRP A 19 -52.00 -7.43 8.22
N ASP A 20 -52.78 -6.37 8.21
CA ASP A 20 -54.22 -6.45 7.97
C ASP A 20 -54.45 -6.61 6.46
N SER A 21 -54.97 -7.75 6.06
CA SER A 21 -55.30 -8.06 4.66
C SER A 21 -56.78 -7.78 4.40
N SER A 22 -57.10 -6.48 4.40
CA SER A 22 -58.41 -6.05 3.88
C SER A 22 -58.32 -4.65 3.29
N ASP A 23 -57.82 -4.54 2.06
CA ASP A 23 -58.46 -3.69 1.04
C ASP A 23 -57.93 -4.13 -0.35
N GLY A 24 -58.77 -4.82 -1.06
CA GLY A 24 -58.56 -5.16 -2.46
C GLY A 24 -58.86 -4.01 -3.38
N SER A 25 -57.88 -3.53 -4.06
CA SER A 25 -57.86 -3.06 -5.46
C SER A 25 -56.57 -2.37 -5.79
N PHE A 26 -55.50 -3.14 -5.94
CA PHE A 26 -54.38 -2.65 -6.70
C PHE A 26 -54.67 -2.93 -8.18
N GLY A 27 -54.93 -1.83 -8.92
CA GLY A 27 -55.01 -1.89 -10.38
C GLY A 27 -53.76 -2.56 -10.94
N ALA A 28 -53.99 -3.50 -11.86
CA ALA A 28 -52.93 -4.13 -12.64
C ALA A 28 -52.21 -3.02 -13.44
N HIS A 29 -51.16 -2.44 -12.84
CA HIS A 29 -50.15 -1.76 -13.66
C HIS A 29 -49.48 -2.82 -14.51
N GLN A 30 -49.63 -2.73 -15.83
CA GLN A 30 -48.81 -3.45 -16.76
C GLN A 30 -47.37 -3.18 -16.40
N GLU A 31 -46.67 -4.19 -15.84
CA GLU A 31 -45.24 -4.23 -15.77
C GLU A 31 -44.70 -4.26 -17.22
N GLU A 32 -44.49 -3.06 -17.78
CA GLU A 32 -43.54 -2.96 -18.88
C GLU A 32 -42.23 -3.52 -18.31
N SER A 33 -41.78 -4.64 -18.89
CA SER A 33 -40.48 -5.22 -18.59
C SER A 33 -39.42 -4.21 -19.02
N LEU A 34 -39.08 -3.28 -18.07
CA LEU A 34 -37.89 -2.46 -18.19
C LEU A 34 -36.73 -3.43 -18.37
N GLY A 35 -36.07 -3.40 -19.50
CA GLY A 35 -34.86 -4.18 -19.71
C GLY A 35 -33.88 -3.90 -18.56
N GLU A 36 -33.03 -4.85 -18.22
CA GLU A 36 -32.09 -4.79 -17.08
C GLU A 36 -31.36 -3.43 -17.00
N ALA A 37 -31.04 -2.81 -18.16
CA ALA A 37 -30.45 -1.48 -18.25
C ALA A 37 -31.35 -0.33 -17.72
N GLY A 38 -32.67 -0.51 -17.72
CA GLY A 38 -33.64 0.48 -17.21
C GLY A 38 -33.84 0.41 -15.68
N LEU A 39 -33.40 -0.68 -15.04
CA LEU A 39 -33.50 -0.88 -13.60
C LEU A 39 -32.31 -0.35 -12.82
N LEU A 40 -31.15 -0.14 -13.49
CA LEU A 40 -29.95 0.37 -12.86
C LEU A 40 -29.92 1.90 -12.86
N ASP A 41 -29.67 2.48 -11.69
CA ASP A 41 -29.40 3.92 -11.60
C ASP A 41 -28.02 4.28 -12.19
N VAL A 42 -27.75 5.59 -12.32
CA VAL A 42 -26.48 6.09 -12.91
C VAL A 42 -25.27 5.60 -12.13
N TYR A 43 -25.37 5.47 -10.81
CA TYR A 43 -24.28 4.97 -9.98
C TYR A 43 -23.98 3.51 -10.27
N SER A 44 -25.00 2.65 -10.25
CA SER A 44 -24.87 1.21 -10.55
C SER A 44 -24.36 0.97 -11.98
N GLN A 45 -24.85 1.73 -12.96
CA GLN A 45 -24.36 1.68 -14.33
C GLN A 45 -22.87 2.05 -14.41
N THR A 46 -22.45 3.09 -13.71
CA THR A 46 -21.04 3.52 -13.67
C THR A 46 -20.15 2.43 -13.09
N ILE A 47 -20.51 1.87 -11.93
CA ILE A 47 -19.73 0.80 -11.30
C ILE A 47 -19.64 -0.42 -12.19
N ALA A 48 -20.76 -0.89 -12.75
CA ALA A 48 -20.80 -2.04 -13.65
C ALA A 48 -19.93 -1.81 -14.90
N ALA A 49 -19.99 -0.62 -15.51
CA ALA A 49 -19.18 -0.27 -16.68
C ALA A 49 -17.68 -0.26 -16.36
N VAL A 50 -17.28 0.32 -15.19
CA VAL A 50 -15.89 0.32 -14.72
C VAL A 50 -15.38 -1.11 -14.55
N VAL A 51 -16.15 -1.95 -13.85
CA VAL A 51 -15.79 -3.35 -13.61
C VAL A 51 -15.65 -4.11 -14.93
N ASN A 52 -16.63 -4.05 -15.81
CA ASN A 52 -16.59 -4.76 -17.10
C ASN A 52 -15.37 -4.36 -17.96
N ARG A 53 -14.98 -3.09 -17.91
CA ARG A 53 -13.81 -2.58 -18.65
C ARG A 53 -12.49 -3.11 -18.09
N VAL A 54 -12.34 -3.16 -16.77
CA VAL A 54 -11.03 -3.42 -16.12
C VAL A 54 -10.87 -4.87 -15.68
N ALA A 55 -11.97 -5.58 -15.43
CA ALA A 55 -11.96 -6.96 -14.99
C ALA A 55 -11.05 -7.90 -15.79
N PRO A 56 -10.94 -7.81 -17.13
CA PRO A 56 -10.02 -8.67 -17.89
C PRO A 56 -8.54 -8.45 -17.59
N SER A 57 -8.18 -7.29 -17.04
CA SER A 57 -6.80 -6.97 -16.66
C SER A 57 -6.46 -7.35 -15.21
N VAL A 58 -7.46 -7.66 -14.37
CA VAL A 58 -7.25 -8.03 -12.97
C VAL A 58 -7.02 -9.53 -12.86
N VAL A 59 -5.98 -9.90 -12.14
CA VAL A 59 -5.51 -11.28 -12.01
C VAL A 59 -5.46 -11.74 -10.57
N ASN A 60 -5.61 -13.04 -10.36
CA ASN A 60 -5.26 -13.70 -9.09
C ASN A 60 -3.77 -14.08 -9.12
N ILE A 61 -3.08 -13.87 -8.02
CA ILE A 61 -1.69 -14.26 -7.81
C ILE A 61 -1.66 -15.26 -6.68
N ARG A 62 -1.08 -16.43 -6.92
CA ARG A 62 -0.88 -17.49 -5.94
C ARG A 62 0.61 -17.80 -5.80
N VAL A 63 1.10 -17.77 -4.59
CA VAL A 63 2.44 -18.21 -4.23
C VAL A 63 2.33 -19.63 -3.72
N LEU A 64 2.95 -20.58 -4.42
CA LEU A 64 2.89 -22.01 -4.11
C LEU A 64 3.92 -22.39 -3.05
N ASN A 65 5.16 -21.93 -3.26
CA ASN A 65 6.30 -22.17 -2.38
C ASN A 65 6.93 -20.82 -2.02
N GLY A 66 6.70 -20.37 -0.81
CA GLY A 66 7.27 -19.14 -0.29
C GLY A 66 7.84 -19.33 1.12
N GLU A 67 8.70 -18.44 1.55
CA GLU A 67 9.29 -18.47 2.89
C GLU A 67 8.24 -18.41 4.01
N ARG A 68 7.07 -17.81 3.74
CA ARG A 68 5.92 -17.70 4.66
C ARG A 68 4.86 -18.78 4.43
N GLY A 69 5.14 -19.78 3.56
CA GLY A 69 4.17 -20.77 3.11
C GLY A 69 3.33 -20.30 1.92
N PRO A 70 2.27 -21.07 1.56
CA PRO A 70 1.35 -20.69 0.51
C PRO A 70 0.63 -19.39 0.82
N GLY A 71 0.49 -18.52 -0.17
CA GLY A 71 -0.16 -17.22 0.00
C GLY A 71 -0.63 -16.68 -1.35
N GLY A 72 -1.08 -15.45 -1.36
CA GLY A 72 -1.48 -14.83 -2.61
C GLY A 72 -2.22 -13.51 -2.40
N GLY A 73 -2.67 -12.96 -3.50
CA GLY A 73 -3.39 -11.70 -3.59
C GLY A 73 -3.88 -11.45 -4.99
N SER A 74 -4.03 -10.19 -5.31
CA SER A 74 -4.43 -9.73 -6.62
C SER A 74 -3.28 -8.97 -7.30
N GLY A 75 -3.42 -8.78 -8.60
CA GLY A 75 -2.61 -7.90 -9.40
C GLY A 75 -3.39 -7.39 -10.59
N PHE A 76 -2.77 -6.55 -11.38
CA PHE A 76 -3.33 -6.15 -12.66
C PHE A 76 -2.25 -6.00 -13.73
N ILE A 77 -2.62 -6.33 -14.95
CA ILE A 77 -1.73 -6.29 -16.11
C ILE A 77 -1.49 -4.83 -16.48
N LEU A 78 -0.21 -4.43 -16.54
CA LEU A 78 0.23 -3.08 -16.88
C LEU A 78 0.41 -2.86 -18.37
N ALA A 79 0.83 -3.91 -19.08
CA ALA A 79 1.22 -3.82 -20.47
C ALA A 79 0.93 -5.12 -21.22
N ARG A 80 0.82 -5.05 -22.56
CA ARG A 80 0.47 -6.19 -23.42
C ARG A 80 1.50 -7.32 -23.43
N ASP A 81 2.72 -7.04 -23.01
CA ASP A 81 3.84 -7.98 -22.89
C ASP A 81 3.86 -8.78 -21.56
N GLY A 82 2.72 -8.74 -20.83
CA GLY A 82 2.48 -9.59 -19.67
C GLY A 82 3.06 -9.09 -18.35
N PHE A 83 3.54 -7.85 -18.25
CA PHE A 83 3.90 -7.26 -16.97
C PHE A 83 2.68 -7.02 -16.10
N ILE A 84 2.76 -7.43 -14.84
CA ILE A 84 1.70 -7.34 -13.82
C ILE A 84 2.25 -6.58 -12.63
N LEU A 85 1.50 -5.60 -12.14
CA LEU A 85 1.78 -4.90 -10.90
C LEU A 85 0.99 -5.52 -9.75
N THR A 86 1.65 -5.66 -8.62
CA THR A 86 1.07 -6.19 -7.36
C THR A 86 1.81 -5.60 -6.17
N ASN A 87 1.47 -6.03 -4.94
CA ASN A 87 2.23 -5.64 -3.75
C ASN A 87 3.46 -6.54 -3.53
N SER A 88 4.49 -5.96 -2.92
CA SER A 88 5.71 -6.68 -2.53
C SER A 88 5.42 -7.80 -1.54
N HIS A 89 4.54 -7.56 -0.55
CA HIS A 89 4.18 -8.56 0.45
C HIS A 89 3.43 -9.77 -0.14
N VAL A 90 2.73 -9.61 -1.28
CA VAL A 90 2.03 -10.70 -1.98
C VAL A 90 3.01 -11.74 -2.53
N VAL A 91 4.17 -11.29 -3.02
CA VAL A 91 5.18 -12.15 -3.65
C VAL A 91 6.45 -12.32 -2.81
N TYR A 92 6.40 -11.91 -1.54
CA TYR A 92 7.56 -11.97 -0.64
C TYR A 92 8.08 -13.40 -0.46
N GLY A 93 9.37 -13.62 -0.71
CA GLY A 93 10.02 -14.93 -0.56
C GLY A 93 9.46 -16.02 -1.47
N ALA A 94 8.73 -15.66 -2.53
CA ALA A 94 8.13 -16.62 -3.44
C ALA A 94 9.21 -17.33 -4.28
N HIS A 95 9.15 -18.66 -4.32
CA HIS A 95 9.93 -19.48 -5.25
C HIS A 95 9.13 -19.85 -6.50
N GLU A 96 7.83 -20.02 -6.35
CA GLU A 96 6.90 -20.32 -7.43
C GLU A 96 5.69 -19.40 -7.35
N ILE A 97 5.37 -18.74 -8.46
CA ILE A 97 4.25 -17.83 -8.58
C ILE A 97 3.38 -18.30 -9.75
N GLU A 98 2.09 -18.46 -9.49
CA GLU A 98 1.07 -18.68 -10.51
C GLU A 98 0.16 -17.47 -10.62
N VAL A 99 -0.22 -17.17 -11.84
CA VAL A 99 -1.20 -16.13 -12.16
C VAL A 99 -2.38 -16.77 -12.88
N THR A 100 -3.57 -16.55 -12.32
CA THR A 100 -4.83 -16.97 -12.95
C THR A 100 -5.52 -15.74 -13.53
N LEU A 101 -5.80 -15.79 -14.84
CA LEU A 101 -6.56 -14.76 -15.57
C LEU A 101 -8.07 -14.92 -15.32
N ARG A 102 -8.86 -13.90 -15.68
CA ARG A 102 -10.33 -13.91 -15.54
C ARG A 102 -10.99 -15.10 -16.24
N ASP A 103 -10.44 -15.55 -17.37
CA ASP A 103 -10.94 -16.67 -18.17
C ASP A 103 -10.44 -18.04 -17.67
N ALA A 104 -9.92 -18.11 -16.45
CA ALA A 104 -9.36 -19.27 -15.80
C ALA A 104 -8.07 -19.84 -16.42
N ARG A 105 -7.47 -19.19 -17.40
CA ARG A 105 -6.12 -19.56 -17.87
C ARG A 105 -5.10 -19.31 -16.76
N VAL A 106 -4.23 -20.29 -16.53
CA VAL A 106 -3.20 -20.26 -15.49
C VAL A 106 -1.82 -20.21 -16.16
N TYR A 107 -0.98 -19.30 -15.68
CA TYR A 107 0.38 -19.11 -16.18
C TYR A 107 1.39 -19.08 -15.04
N PRO A 108 2.56 -19.72 -15.20
CA PRO A 108 3.68 -19.46 -14.31
C PRO A 108 4.14 -18.01 -14.50
N ALA A 109 4.52 -17.36 -13.41
CA ALA A 109 4.98 -15.98 -13.43
C ALA A 109 6.43 -15.86 -12.94
N GLN A 110 7.19 -15.01 -13.59
CA GLN A 110 8.54 -14.62 -13.21
C GLN A 110 8.50 -13.36 -12.36
N LEU A 111 9.17 -13.34 -11.21
CA LEU A 111 9.42 -12.12 -10.45
C LEU A 111 10.45 -11.27 -11.21
N ILE A 112 10.02 -10.08 -11.65
CA ILE A 112 10.90 -9.12 -12.34
C ILE A 112 11.62 -8.25 -11.34
N GLY A 113 10.91 -7.79 -10.31
CA GLY A 113 11.51 -6.99 -9.25
C GLY A 113 10.52 -6.67 -8.14
N THR A 114 11.06 -6.30 -6.98
CA THR A 114 10.27 -5.96 -5.79
C THR A 114 10.89 -4.78 -5.05
N ASP A 115 10.02 -3.93 -4.50
CA ASP A 115 10.39 -2.82 -3.63
C ASP A 115 9.58 -2.86 -2.33
N PRO A 116 10.09 -3.51 -1.29
CA PRO A 116 9.42 -3.58 0.02
C PRO A 116 9.26 -2.21 0.71
N GLU A 117 10.02 -1.20 0.29
CA GLU A 117 9.93 0.16 0.84
C GLU A 117 8.66 0.89 0.40
N THR A 118 8.13 0.57 -0.78
CA THR A 118 6.87 1.09 -1.30
C THR A 118 5.77 0.04 -1.38
N ASP A 119 6.05 -1.18 -0.92
CA ASP A 119 5.16 -2.34 -1.00
C ASP A 119 4.65 -2.62 -2.43
N LEU A 120 5.52 -2.51 -3.44
CA LEU A 120 5.19 -2.80 -4.83
C LEU A 120 6.11 -3.87 -5.41
N ALA A 121 5.57 -4.68 -6.33
CA ALA A 121 6.31 -5.67 -7.08
C ALA A 121 5.79 -5.75 -8.52
N VAL A 122 6.69 -6.14 -9.43
CA VAL A 122 6.37 -6.46 -10.82
C VAL A 122 6.69 -7.92 -11.07
N ILE A 123 5.72 -8.65 -11.57
CA ILE A 123 5.88 -10.01 -12.10
C ILE A 123 5.54 -10.02 -13.59
N ARG A 124 5.92 -11.07 -14.30
CA ARG A 124 5.63 -11.21 -15.73
C ARG A 124 5.13 -12.61 -16.06
N ILE A 125 4.12 -12.68 -16.88
CA ILE A 125 3.62 -13.91 -17.51
C ILE A 125 3.90 -13.88 -19.03
N ASP A 126 4.04 -15.03 -19.62
CA ASP A 126 4.08 -15.19 -21.07
C ASP A 126 2.71 -15.65 -21.56
N ALA A 127 1.80 -14.68 -21.75
CA ALA A 127 0.42 -14.92 -22.15
C ALA A 127 0.08 -14.08 -23.37
N PRO A 128 -0.42 -14.71 -24.46
CA PRO A 128 -0.87 -13.96 -25.63
C PRO A 128 -2.16 -13.20 -25.34
N GLU A 129 -2.35 -12.07 -26.04
CA GLU A 129 -3.60 -11.32 -26.08
C GLU A 129 -4.20 -10.92 -24.72
N VAL A 130 -3.36 -10.40 -23.82
CA VAL A 130 -3.84 -9.90 -22.52
C VAL A 130 -4.31 -8.45 -22.61
N GLN A 131 -5.39 -8.13 -21.93
CA GLN A 131 -5.85 -6.76 -21.73
C GLN A 131 -5.09 -6.13 -20.55
N HIS A 132 -4.72 -4.86 -20.69
CA HIS A 132 -4.01 -4.11 -19.64
C HIS A 132 -4.85 -2.96 -19.11
N ALA A 133 -4.65 -2.61 -17.85
CA ALA A 133 -5.26 -1.46 -17.20
C ALA A 133 -4.51 -0.17 -17.57
N ARG A 134 -5.23 0.95 -17.60
CA ARG A 134 -4.63 2.28 -17.78
C ARG A 134 -4.38 2.93 -16.42
N LEU A 135 -3.19 3.46 -16.21
CA LEU A 135 -2.87 4.26 -15.02
C LEU A 135 -3.32 5.71 -15.25
N ALA A 136 -4.13 6.24 -14.32
CA ALA A 136 -4.48 7.65 -14.26
C ALA A 136 -3.31 8.47 -13.69
N ASP A 137 -3.39 9.80 -13.83
CA ASP A 137 -2.54 10.73 -13.09
C ASP A 137 -3.13 10.98 -11.69
N SER A 138 -2.47 10.43 -10.66
CA SER A 138 -2.95 10.57 -9.28
C SER A 138 -2.84 11.99 -8.72
N SER A 139 -2.12 12.90 -9.36
CA SER A 139 -2.12 14.32 -8.96
C SER A 139 -3.44 15.03 -9.24
N GLN A 140 -4.29 14.47 -10.12
CA GLN A 140 -5.58 15.02 -10.51
C GLN A 140 -6.76 14.47 -9.69
N ILE A 141 -6.48 13.55 -8.76
CA ILE A 141 -7.51 12.91 -7.91
C ILE A 141 -8.05 13.95 -6.92
N ARG A 142 -9.35 13.84 -6.62
CA ARG A 142 -10.02 14.69 -5.65
C ARG A 142 -10.71 13.87 -4.56
N VAL A 143 -10.69 14.38 -3.35
CA VAL A 143 -11.50 13.82 -2.25
C VAL A 143 -12.98 13.89 -2.63
N GLY A 144 -13.72 12.82 -2.32
CA GLY A 144 -15.15 12.68 -2.66
C GLY A 144 -15.43 12.04 -4.02
N GLN A 145 -14.42 11.85 -4.91
CA GLN A 145 -14.67 11.12 -6.16
C GLN A 145 -14.85 9.62 -5.92
N ILE A 146 -15.61 8.97 -6.80
CA ILE A 146 -15.85 7.52 -6.79
C ILE A 146 -14.50 6.77 -6.84
N ALA A 147 -14.38 5.77 -5.97
CA ALA A 147 -13.28 4.84 -5.92
C ALA A 147 -13.82 3.40 -5.96
N VAL A 148 -13.36 2.59 -6.90
CA VAL A 148 -13.78 1.20 -7.07
C VAL A 148 -12.56 0.30 -6.89
N ALA A 149 -12.55 -0.52 -5.85
CA ALA A 149 -11.51 -1.50 -5.62
C ALA A 149 -11.92 -2.84 -6.24
N VAL A 150 -11.01 -3.42 -7.02
CA VAL A 150 -11.23 -4.72 -7.65
C VAL A 150 -10.09 -5.67 -7.24
N GLY A 151 -10.46 -6.89 -6.87
CA GLY A 151 -9.53 -7.96 -6.58
C GLY A 151 -10.01 -9.28 -7.16
N SER A 152 -9.13 -10.29 -7.13
CA SER A 152 -9.42 -11.66 -7.55
C SER A 152 -8.87 -12.66 -6.53
N PRO A 153 -9.41 -12.67 -5.28
CA PRO A 153 -8.81 -13.40 -4.16
C PRO A 153 -8.74 -14.91 -4.35
N TYR A 154 -9.66 -15.50 -5.10
CA TYR A 154 -9.78 -16.95 -5.27
C TYR A 154 -9.65 -17.44 -6.72
N GLY A 155 -9.31 -16.56 -7.65
CA GLY A 155 -9.06 -16.91 -9.05
C GLY A 155 -10.29 -17.16 -9.93
N PHE A 156 -11.48 -17.37 -9.36
CA PHE A 156 -12.71 -17.70 -10.09
C PHE A 156 -13.72 -16.55 -10.13
N GLN A 157 -13.71 -15.69 -9.12
CA GLN A 157 -14.66 -14.58 -9.00
C GLN A 157 -13.91 -13.34 -8.55
N GLN A 158 -14.16 -12.27 -9.28
CA GLN A 158 -13.66 -10.96 -8.88
C GLN A 158 -14.51 -10.40 -7.73
N THR A 159 -13.84 -9.81 -6.77
CA THR A 159 -14.48 -9.07 -5.69
C THR A 159 -14.41 -7.59 -6.03
N VAL A 160 -15.55 -6.92 -5.99
CA VAL A 160 -15.69 -5.50 -6.26
C VAL A 160 -16.25 -4.82 -5.02
N THR A 161 -15.61 -3.76 -4.61
CA THR A 161 -16.12 -2.86 -3.59
C THR A 161 -16.04 -1.42 -4.10
N ALA A 162 -17.01 -0.60 -3.73
CA ALA A 162 -17.07 0.79 -4.16
C ALA A 162 -17.24 1.70 -2.95
N GLY A 163 -16.66 2.87 -3.05
CA GLY A 163 -16.69 3.94 -2.08
C GLY A 163 -16.20 5.22 -2.72
N ILE A 164 -15.55 6.07 -1.94
CA ILE A 164 -14.97 7.34 -2.39
C ILE A 164 -13.49 7.44 -1.99
N VAL A 165 -12.78 8.37 -2.60
CA VAL A 165 -11.51 8.86 -2.10
C VAL A 165 -11.79 9.68 -0.84
N SER A 166 -11.45 9.15 0.34
CA SER A 166 -11.74 9.78 1.63
C SER A 166 -10.70 10.83 2.01
N ALA A 167 -9.42 10.60 1.65
CA ALA A 167 -8.34 11.57 1.85
C ALA A 167 -7.16 11.30 0.91
N LEU A 168 -6.31 12.29 0.72
CA LEU A 168 -5.10 12.27 -0.09
C LEU A 168 -3.89 12.70 0.74
N GLY A 169 -2.67 12.42 0.22
CA GLY A 169 -1.42 12.82 0.87
C GLY A 169 -1.22 12.17 2.25
N ARG A 170 -1.82 11.00 2.49
CA ARG A 170 -1.55 10.23 3.70
C ARG A 170 -0.17 9.58 3.61
N SER A 171 0.39 9.28 4.77
CA SER A 171 1.63 8.53 4.88
C SER A 171 1.40 7.32 5.77
N MET A 172 2.03 6.19 5.41
CA MET A 172 1.99 4.97 6.20
C MET A 172 3.36 4.29 6.22
N ARG A 173 3.61 3.43 7.22
CA ARG A 173 4.85 2.67 7.29
C ARG A 173 4.74 1.38 6.49
N SER A 174 5.76 1.14 5.66
CA SER A 174 5.95 -0.16 5.00
C SER A 174 6.41 -1.23 6.01
N GLU A 175 6.42 -2.49 5.61
CA GLU A 175 6.99 -3.58 6.43
C GLU A 175 8.48 -3.35 6.79
N SER A 176 9.21 -2.62 5.96
CA SER A 176 10.62 -2.24 6.22
C SER A 176 10.75 -1.12 7.26
N GLY A 177 9.63 -0.50 7.69
CA GLY A 177 9.58 0.64 8.61
C GLY A 177 9.76 2.00 7.93
N ARG A 178 10.03 2.04 6.62
CA ARG A 178 10.13 3.29 5.86
C ARG A 178 8.76 3.93 5.66
N LEU A 179 8.70 5.26 5.71
CA LEU A 179 7.49 6.00 5.41
C LEU A 179 7.20 5.95 3.91
N MET A 180 6.01 5.54 3.56
CA MET A 180 5.43 5.66 2.22
C MET A 180 4.54 6.89 2.21
N ASP A 181 4.83 7.83 1.34
CA ASP A 181 4.02 9.03 1.13
C ASP A 181 3.05 8.84 -0.05
N GLU A 182 2.21 9.83 -0.32
CA GLU A 182 1.23 9.84 -1.41
C GLU A 182 0.26 8.65 -1.36
N ILE A 183 -0.17 8.29 -0.16
CA ILE A 183 -1.16 7.24 0.05
C ILE A 183 -2.56 7.81 -0.08
N ILE A 184 -3.39 7.13 -0.86
CA ILE A 184 -4.82 7.40 -1.02
C ILE A 184 -5.56 6.66 0.08
N GLN A 185 -6.39 7.37 0.84
CA GLN A 185 -7.34 6.76 1.77
C GLN A 185 -8.72 6.64 1.08
N THR A 186 -9.36 5.49 1.23
CA THR A 186 -10.71 5.21 0.70
C THR A 186 -11.53 4.42 1.71
N ASP A 187 -12.84 4.53 1.63
CA ASP A 187 -13.80 3.70 2.35
C ASP A 187 -14.30 2.51 1.52
N ALA A 188 -13.87 2.39 0.27
CA ALA A 188 -14.06 1.16 -0.50
C ALA A 188 -13.43 -0.01 0.26
N ALA A 189 -14.24 -0.97 0.69
CA ALA A 189 -13.81 -2.04 1.59
C ALA A 189 -12.71 -2.90 0.94
N LEU A 190 -11.56 -3.01 1.61
CA LEU A 190 -10.49 -3.92 1.21
C LEU A 190 -10.53 -5.17 2.08
N ASN A 191 -10.75 -6.32 1.45
CA ASN A 191 -10.74 -7.61 2.10
C ASN A 191 -9.43 -8.36 1.77
N PRO A 192 -9.04 -9.37 2.58
CA PRO A 192 -7.93 -10.25 2.25
C PRO A 192 -8.05 -10.78 0.82
N GLY A 193 -6.98 -10.64 0.03
CA GLY A 193 -6.95 -11.00 -1.37
C GLY A 193 -7.18 -9.85 -2.36
N ASN A 194 -7.67 -8.67 -1.93
CA ASN A 194 -7.73 -7.47 -2.78
C ASN A 194 -6.37 -6.74 -2.87
N SER A 195 -5.43 -7.04 -1.94
CA SER A 195 -4.07 -6.46 -1.96
C SER A 195 -3.40 -6.72 -3.30
N GLY A 196 -2.77 -5.69 -3.86
CA GLY A 196 -2.15 -5.69 -5.19
C GLY A 196 -3.11 -5.43 -6.34
N GLY A 197 -4.42 -5.54 -6.13
CA GLY A 197 -5.43 -5.17 -7.12
C GLY A 197 -5.55 -3.66 -7.32
N PRO A 198 -6.20 -3.21 -8.41
CA PRO A 198 -6.34 -1.79 -8.72
C PRO A 198 -7.44 -1.12 -7.88
N LEU A 199 -7.20 0.14 -7.50
CA LEU A 199 -8.20 1.12 -7.12
C LEU A 199 -8.48 1.99 -8.34
N LEU A 200 -9.76 2.12 -8.75
CA LEU A 200 -10.17 2.72 -10.02
C LEU A 200 -11.00 3.97 -9.80
N ASN A 201 -10.93 4.92 -10.74
CA ASN A 201 -11.87 6.03 -10.85
C ASN A 201 -13.14 5.61 -11.67
N SER A 202 -14.10 6.52 -11.81
CA SER A 202 -15.32 6.31 -12.59
C SER A 202 -15.10 6.14 -14.09
N ALA A 203 -13.92 6.48 -14.61
CA ALA A 203 -13.53 6.21 -16.00
C ALA A 203 -12.90 4.82 -16.19
N GLY A 204 -12.71 4.03 -15.12
CA GLY A 204 -12.04 2.74 -15.16
C GLY A 204 -10.53 2.85 -15.31
N GLU A 205 -9.94 3.95 -14.87
CA GLU A 205 -8.49 4.11 -14.84
C GLU A 205 -7.97 3.89 -13.43
N VAL A 206 -6.79 3.30 -13.31
CA VAL A 206 -6.17 2.96 -12.02
C VAL A 206 -5.63 4.24 -11.37
N ILE A 207 -6.21 4.62 -10.24
CA ILE A 207 -5.76 5.73 -9.41
C ILE A 207 -4.80 5.28 -8.30
N GLY A 208 -4.79 3.99 -7.98
CA GLY A 208 -3.88 3.43 -6.97
C GLY A 208 -3.83 1.90 -6.98
N VAL A 209 -2.93 1.35 -6.15
CA VAL A 209 -2.77 -0.09 -5.89
C VAL A 209 -3.21 -0.36 -4.46
N ASN A 210 -4.23 -1.19 -4.30
CA ASN A 210 -4.75 -1.57 -2.97
C ASN A 210 -3.66 -2.24 -2.15
N THR A 211 -3.44 -1.83 -0.88
CA THR A 211 -2.35 -2.40 -0.09
C THR A 211 -2.76 -2.81 1.32
N ALA A 212 -3.33 -1.93 2.11
CA ALA A 212 -3.52 -2.17 3.53
C ALA A 212 -4.87 -1.70 4.07
N VAL A 213 -5.26 -2.31 5.19
CA VAL A 213 -6.42 -1.91 6.02
C VAL A 213 -5.92 -1.67 7.44
N ILE A 214 -6.37 -0.60 8.09
CA ILE A 214 -6.12 -0.43 9.53
C ILE A 214 -7.14 -1.27 10.30
N LEU A 215 -6.71 -2.38 10.87
CA LEU A 215 -7.51 -3.16 11.81
C LEU A 215 -7.28 -2.61 13.24
N PRO A 216 -8.35 -2.39 14.05
CA PRO A 216 -9.74 -2.79 13.85
C PRO A 216 -10.65 -1.69 13.23
N ALA A 217 -10.12 -0.62 12.64
CA ALA A 217 -10.93 0.46 12.08
C ALA A 217 -11.64 0.02 10.79
N GLN A 218 -12.97 0.17 10.76
CA GLN A 218 -13.77 -0.07 9.55
C GLN A 218 -13.77 1.17 8.64
N GLY A 219 -13.75 0.96 7.31
CA GLY A 219 -13.82 2.06 6.35
C GLY A 219 -12.55 2.90 6.22
N ILE A 220 -11.40 2.42 6.74
CA ILE A 220 -10.10 3.05 6.55
C ILE A 220 -9.20 2.09 5.78
N CYS A 221 -9.22 2.23 4.48
CA CYS A 221 -8.45 1.45 3.53
C CYS A 221 -7.45 2.35 2.79
N PHE A 222 -6.33 1.78 2.34
CA PHE A 222 -5.24 2.51 1.73
C PHE A 222 -4.83 1.91 0.39
N ALA A 223 -4.47 2.81 -0.53
CA ALA A 223 -3.89 2.44 -1.81
C ALA A 223 -2.67 3.32 -2.11
N ILE A 224 -1.66 2.73 -2.72
CA ILE A 224 -0.46 3.41 -3.19
C ILE A 224 -0.83 4.16 -4.47
N ALA A 225 -0.59 5.47 -4.53
CA ALA A 225 -0.99 6.31 -5.64
C ALA A 225 -0.39 5.86 -6.99
N SER A 226 -1.15 6.01 -8.07
CA SER A 226 -0.76 5.52 -9.40
C SER A 226 0.53 6.15 -9.94
N ASN A 227 0.83 7.42 -9.63
CA ASN A 227 2.10 8.04 -10.04
C ASN A 227 3.30 7.38 -9.35
N THR A 228 3.19 7.09 -8.06
CA THR A 228 4.19 6.29 -7.33
C THR A 228 4.32 4.89 -7.94
N ALA A 229 3.19 4.24 -8.21
CA ALA A 229 3.15 2.91 -8.81
C ALA A 229 3.82 2.89 -10.20
N LYS A 230 3.55 3.90 -11.04
CA LYS A 230 4.16 4.05 -12.36
C LYS A 230 5.68 4.25 -12.28
N PHE A 231 6.13 5.11 -11.36
CA PHE A 231 7.55 5.37 -11.14
C PHE A 231 8.29 4.10 -10.69
N VAL A 232 7.75 3.42 -9.67
CA VAL A 232 8.32 2.20 -9.11
C VAL A 232 8.35 1.09 -10.16
N ALA A 233 7.23 0.82 -10.84
CA ALA A 233 7.14 -0.21 -11.87
C ALA A 233 8.17 0.02 -12.99
N GLY A 234 8.36 1.26 -13.43
CA GLY A 234 9.36 1.60 -14.45
C GLY A 234 10.79 1.19 -14.04
N TRP A 235 11.17 1.45 -12.79
CA TRP A 235 12.48 1.04 -12.26
C TRP A 235 12.58 -0.47 -12.06
N LEU A 236 11.53 -1.10 -11.55
CA LEU A 236 11.52 -2.57 -11.37
C LEU A 236 11.64 -3.31 -12.70
N ILE A 237 10.96 -2.83 -13.77
CA ILE A 237 11.08 -3.41 -15.11
C ILE A 237 12.48 -3.20 -15.68
N LYS A 238 13.07 -2.02 -15.48
CA LYS A 238 14.38 -1.67 -16.05
C LYS A 238 15.53 -2.36 -15.33
N ASP A 239 15.56 -2.26 -13.99
CA ASP A 239 16.72 -2.59 -13.16
C ASP A 239 16.46 -3.71 -12.15
N GLY A 240 15.23 -4.25 -12.08
CA GLY A 240 14.80 -5.26 -11.11
C GLY A 240 14.65 -4.75 -9.67
N ARG A 241 15.03 -3.51 -9.40
CA ARG A 241 15.05 -2.91 -8.06
C ARG A 241 15.09 -1.39 -8.10
N ILE A 242 14.67 -0.75 -7.01
CA ILE A 242 14.92 0.67 -6.80
C ILE A 242 16.22 0.84 -6.00
N ARG A 243 17.15 1.55 -6.59
CA ARG A 243 18.39 1.90 -5.91
C ARG A 243 18.16 3.08 -4.97
N ARG A 244 18.60 2.95 -3.74
CA ARG A 244 18.59 4.00 -2.71
C ARG A 244 19.95 4.08 -2.07
N SER A 245 20.28 5.22 -1.49
CA SER A 245 21.51 5.38 -0.74
C SER A 245 21.29 5.26 0.78
N SER A 246 22.37 5.00 1.51
CA SER A 246 22.40 4.93 2.96
C SER A 246 23.71 5.50 3.47
N ILE A 247 23.64 6.13 4.66
CA ILE A 247 24.84 6.56 5.39
C ILE A 247 25.23 5.59 6.51
N GLY A 248 24.45 4.51 6.74
CA GLY A 248 24.80 3.48 7.73
C GLY A 248 24.57 3.92 9.17
N VAL A 249 23.42 4.55 9.47
CA VAL A 249 23.00 4.89 10.83
C VAL A 249 21.61 4.32 11.13
N ALA A 250 21.39 3.89 12.38
CA ALA A 250 20.06 3.73 12.94
C ALA A 250 19.76 4.98 13.77
N GLY A 251 18.60 5.60 13.55
CA GLY A 251 18.24 6.86 14.18
C GLY A 251 16.84 6.90 14.73
N GLN A 252 16.62 7.81 15.67
CA GLN A 252 15.34 8.10 16.30
C GLN A 252 15.03 9.59 16.25
N ASN A 253 13.78 9.95 15.97
CA ASN A 253 13.35 11.34 15.99
C ASN A 253 13.30 11.87 17.42
N VAL A 254 14.05 12.97 17.71
CA VAL A 254 14.08 13.61 19.02
C VAL A 254 13.80 15.10 18.92
N PRO A 255 13.17 15.72 19.93
CA PRO A 255 13.09 17.17 20.03
C PRO A 255 14.46 17.74 20.35
N LEU A 256 14.78 18.90 19.79
CA LEU A 256 15.98 19.67 20.11
C LEU A 256 15.71 20.62 21.30
N HIS A 257 16.74 20.85 22.11
CA HIS A 257 16.58 21.80 23.21
C HIS A 257 16.41 23.24 22.64
N PRO A 258 15.39 24.02 23.05
CA PRO A 258 15.09 25.34 22.46
C PRO A 258 16.26 26.34 22.52
N ARG A 259 17.13 26.23 23.52
CA ARG A 259 18.35 27.08 23.62
C ARG A 259 19.35 26.75 22.50
N VAL A 260 19.53 25.47 22.16
CA VAL A 260 20.42 25.01 21.07
C VAL A 260 19.88 25.47 19.72
N VAL A 261 18.57 25.30 19.49
CA VAL A 261 17.89 25.76 18.28
C VAL A 261 18.11 27.26 18.08
N ARG A 262 17.87 28.06 19.11
CA ARG A 262 18.07 29.54 19.03
C ARG A 262 19.53 29.94 18.87
N PHE A 263 20.45 29.31 19.60
CA PHE A 263 21.87 29.61 19.55
C PHE A 263 22.46 29.36 18.15
N HIS A 264 22.17 28.21 17.57
CA HIS A 264 22.65 27.83 16.23
C HIS A 264 21.73 28.29 15.10
N LYS A 265 20.61 28.97 15.41
CA LYS A 265 19.62 29.45 14.43
C LYS A 265 19.12 28.30 13.52
N LEU A 266 18.87 27.12 14.11
CA LEU A 266 18.40 25.96 13.36
C LEU A 266 16.98 26.20 12.85
N PRO A 267 16.67 25.81 11.60
CA PRO A 267 15.32 25.95 11.02
C PRO A 267 14.33 24.91 11.57
N ASN A 268 14.82 23.86 12.21
CA ASN A 268 14.04 22.72 12.71
C ASN A 268 14.17 22.60 14.24
N GLU A 269 13.05 22.23 14.90
CA GLU A 269 12.96 22.01 16.35
C GLU A 269 13.16 20.53 16.73
N ARG A 270 13.40 19.67 15.75
CA ARG A 270 13.64 18.23 15.89
C ARG A 270 14.88 17.85 15.11
N GLY A 271 15.43 16.68 15.40
CA GLY A 271 16.52 16.07 14.65
C GLY A 271 16.51 14.56 14.78
N VAL A 272 17.47 13.89 14.14
CA VAL A 272 17.64 12.44 14.18
C VAL A 272 18.80 12.09 15.11
N LEU A 273 18.48 11.60 16.31
CA LEU A 273 19.46 11.06 17.25
C LEU A 273 20.03 9.74 16.68
N VAL A 274 21.33 9.69 16.55
CA VAL A 274 22.05 8.48 16.09
C VAL A 274 22.12 7.49 17.23
N MET A 275 21.38 6.40 17.12
CA MET A 275 21.33 5.31 18.10
C MET A 275 22.43 4.28 17.85
N GLU A 276 22.76 4.04 16.58
CA GLU A 276 23.78 3.09 16.17
C GLU A 276 24.46 3.59 14.89
N VAL A 277 25.77 3.39 14.79
CA VAL A 277 26.55 3.66 13.59
C VAL A 277 27.13 2.34 13.09
N GLU A 278 26.91 2.02 11.84
CA GLU A 278 27.41 0.81 11.21
C GLU A 278 28.94 0.85 11.15
N PRO A 279 29.65 -0.15 11.74
CA PRO A 279 31.10 -0.21 11.69
C PRO A 279 31.63 -0.23 10.24
N GLY A 280 32.56 0.69 9.93
CA GLY A 280 33.08 0.84 8.56
C GLY A 280 32.08 1.39 7.54
N GLY A 281 30.88 1.79 7.98
CA GLY A 281 29.88 2.45 7.14
C GLY A 281 30.22 3.92 6.84
N PRO A 282 29.53 4.56 5.88
CA PRO A 282 29.79 5.94 5.48
C PRO A 282 29.79 6.94 6.65
N ALA A 283 28.85 6.83 7.57
CA ALA A 283 28.77 7.72 8.74
C ALA A 283 29.94 7.49 9.70
N ALA A 284 30.36 6.23 9.92
CA ALA A 284 31.54 5.92 10.76
C ALA A 284 32.81 6.52 10.16
N ILE A 285 33.01 6.37 8.85
CA ILE A 285 34.16 6.95 8.11
C ILE A 285 34.14 8.48 8.19
N ALA A 286 32.94 9.09 8.12
CA ALA A 286 32.78 10.53 8.24
C ALA A 286 32.92 11.05 9.70
N GLY A 287 33.10 10.18 10.69
CA GLY A 287 33.32 10.56 12.09
C GLY A 287 32.05 10.77 12.93
N LEU A 288 30.86 10.37 12.45
CA LEU A 288 29.65 10.32 13.26
C LEU A 288 29.79 9.28 14.35
N LYS A 289 29.18 9.57 15.50
CA LYS A 289 29.17 8.70 16.69
C LYS A 289 27.74 8.52 17.18
N THR A 290 27.53 7.47 17.93
CA THR A 290 26.30 7.30 18.75
C THR A 290 26.10 8.53 19.66
N ASN A 291 24.87 8.97 19.82
CA ASN A 291 24.43 10.19 20.50
C ASN A 291 24.70 11.50 19.73
N ASP A 292 25.24 11.50 18.52
CA ASP A 292 25.14 12.66 17.66
C ASP A 292 23.68 12.88 17.21
N THR A 293 23.28 14.12 16.97
CA THR A 293 21.93 14.42 16.45
C THR A 293 22.04 15.08 15.09
N ILE A 294 21.64 14.37 14.03
CA ILE A 294 21.63 14.90 12.66
C ILE A 294 20.52 15.95 12.56
N VAL A 295 20.86 17.15 12.04
CA VAL A 295 19.95 18.28 11.89
C VAL A 295 19.91 18.83 10.49
N GLY A 296 20.80 18.39 9.58
CA GLY A 296 20.82 18.82 8.19
C GLY A 296 21.62 17.88 7.29
N PHE A 297 21.21 17.80 6.02
CA PHE A 297 21.93 17.07 4.98
C PHE A 297 21.84 17.87 3.67
N LYS A 298 22.97 18.08 2.98
CA LYS A 298 23.06 18.88 1.73
C LYS A 298 22.46 20.28 1.85
N GLY A 299 22.59 20.92 3.01
CA GLY A 299 22.03 22.25 3.25
C GLY A 299 20.50 22.27 3.49
N GLN A 300 19.84 21.13 3.42
CA GLN A 300 18.42 20.99 3.74
C GLN A 300 18.24 20.55 5.20
N PRO A 301 17.24 21.08 5.92
CA PRO A 301 16.96 20.67 7.28
C PRO A 301 16.51 19.21 7.34
N VAL A 302 16.91 18.53 8.41
CA VAL A 302 16.51 17.15 8.73
C VAL A 302 15.88 17.15 10.13
N ALA A 303 14.56 17.13 10.19
CA ALA A 303 13.81 17.06 11.43
C ALA A 303 13.45 15.63 11.83
N THR A 304 13.37 14.72 10.86
CA THR A 304 12.95 13.33 11.04
C THR A 304 13.82 12.35 10.25
N VAL A 305 13.77 11.07 10.62
CA VAL A 305 14.38 9.99 9.84
C VAL A 305 13.82 9.96 8.41
N ASP A 306 12.54 10.29 8.25
CA ASP A 306 11.88 10.29 6.94
C ASP A 306 12.41 11.43 6.05
N ASP A 307 12.73 12.62 6.61
CA ASP A 307 13.37 13.70 5.87
C ASP A 307 14.76 13.28 5.35
N LEU A 308 15.52 12.58 6.19
CA LEU A 308 16.81 12.02 5.78
C LEU A 308 16.65 10.96 4.68
N HIS A 309 15.66 10.09 4.80
CA HIS A 309 15.37 9.07 3.78
C HIS A 309 14.95 9.67 2.44
N LYS A 310 14.17 10.77 2.43
CA LYS A 310 13.77 11.49 1.20
C LYS A 310 14.97 12.06 0.45
N GLN A 311 16.02 12.44 1.15
CA GLN A 311 17.24 12.99 0.57
C GLN A 311 18.24 11.90 0.14
N LEU A 312 18.19 10.70 0.75
CA LEU A 312 19.07 9.56 0.44
C LEU A 312 18.54 8.77 -0.76
N VAL A 313 18.59 9.37 -1.95
CA VAL A 313 18.18 8.80 -3.23
C VAL A 313 19.33 8.13 -3.98
N ALA A 314 19.03 7.46 -5.09
CA ALA A 314 20.04 6.77 -5.90
C ALA A 314 21.15 7.70 -6.42
N ALA A 315 20.82 8.96 -6.74
CA ALA A 315 21.77 9.95 -7.22
C ALA A 315 22.84 10.34 -6.18
N GLU A 316 22.62 10.05 -4.90
CA GLU A 316 23.58 10.32 -3.83
C GLU A 316 24.61 9.22 -3.60
N ILE A 317 24.46 8.07 -4.27
CA ILE A 317 25.40 6.95 -4.13
C ILE A 317 26.78 7.36 -4.64
N GLY A 318 27.79 7.34 -3.75
CA GLY A 318 29.16 7.73 -4.09
C GLY A 318 29.42 9.23 -4.16
N VAL A 319 28.42 10.07 -3.89
CA VAL A 319 28.56 11.53 -3.93
C VAL A 319 28.87 12.06 -2.53
N ALA A 320 30.01 12.72 -2.36
CA ALA A 320 30.37 13.37 -1.10
C ALA A 320 29.38 14.49 -0.79
N SER A 321 28.64 14.36 0.31
CA SER A 321 27.55 15.25 0.69
C SER A 321 27.77 15.82 2.09
N PRO A 322 27.57 17.15 2.31
CA PRO A 322 27.73 17.75 3.63
C PRO A 322 26.59 17.32 4.55
N LEU A 323 26.95 16.89 5.76
CA LEU A 323 26.04 16.50 6.82
C LEU A 323 26.30 17.36 8.04
N MET A 324 25.23 17.95 8.58
CA MET A 324 25.26 18.80 9.77
C MET A 324 24.65 18.05 10.95
N PHE A 325 25.34 18.04 12.08
CA PHE A 325 24.90 17.36 13.28
C PHE A 325 25.32 18.12 14.54
N LEU A 326 24.64 17.80 15.64
CA LEU A 326 24.99 18.28 16.98
C LEU A 326 25.68 17.15 17.75
N ARG A 327 26.79 17.48 18.40
CA ARG A 327 27.45 16.63 19.39
C ARG A 327 27.40 17.33 20.75
N GLY A 328 26.51 16.88 21.62
CA GLY A 328 26.14 17.67 22.81
C GLY A 328 25.47 18.98 22.40
N THR A 329 26.12 20.11 22.67
CA THR A 329 25.62 21.44 22.26
C THR A 329 26.37 22.05 21.10
N GLU A 330 27.42 21.41 20.59
CA GLU A 330 28.22 21.90 19.48
C GLU A 330 27.63 21.49 18.12
N GLN A 331 27.56 22.43 17.20
CA GLN A 331 27.19 22.17 15.81
C GLN A 331 28.45 21.84 14.99
N LEU A 332 28.45 20.67 14.37
CA LEU A 332 29.55 20.13 13.60
C LEU A 332 29.11 19.78 12.20
N PHE A 333 30.09 19.67 11.29
CA PHE A 333 29.89 19.29 9.91
C PHE A 333 30.87 18.18 9.54
N CYS A 334 30.42 17.26 8.69
CA CYS A 334 31.31 16.32 8.03
C CYS A 334 30.87 16.08 6.58
N MET A 335 31.77 15.54 5.80
CA MET A 335 31.44 15.04 4.44
C MET A 335 31.19 13.55 4.53
N VAL A 336 29.97 13.13 4.20
CA VAL A 336 29.61 11.73 4.14
C VAL A 336 29.45 11.30 2.67
N VAL A 337 29.93 10.11 2.33
CA VAL A 337 29.75 9.53 0.99
C VAL A 337 28.76 8.39 1.10
N PRO A 338 27.47 8.61 0.81
CA PRO A 338 26.46 7.58 0.91
C PRO A 338 26.78 6.40 -0.02
N ARG A 339 26.54 5.17 0.45
CA ARG A 339 26.65 3.98 -0.37
C ARG A 339 25.27 3.44 -0.76
N GLU A 340 25.22 2.54 -1.72
CA GLU A 340 23.98 1.87 -2.07
C GLU A 340 23.42 1.09 -0.85
N LEU A 341 22.14 1.30 -0.59
CA LEU A 341 21.42 0.58 0.47
C LEU A 341 21.27 -0.89 0.06
N PRO A 342 21.79 -1.86 0.82
CA PRO A 342 21.64 -3.27 0.47
C PRO A 342 20.16 -3.68 0.44
N PRO A 343 19.78 -4.69 -0.38
CA PRO A 343 18.44 -5.27 -0.39
C PRO A 343 17.98 -5.68 1.03
N LEU A 344 16.68 -5.64 1.29
CA LEU A 344 16.12 -5.91 2.62
C LEU A 344 16.54 -7.28 3.18
N ALA A 345 16.59 -8.31 2.33
CA ALA A 345 17.05 -9.65 2.68
C ALA A 345 18.51 -9.70 3.18
N ALA A 346 19.34 -8.76 2.74
CA ALA A 346 20.76 -8.67 3.14
C ALA A 346 20.99 -7.77 4.36
N ARG A 347 19.95 -7.08 4.87
CA ARG A 347 20.05 -6.20 6.04
C ARG A 347 19.90 -7.02 7.32
N LYS A 348 20.85 -6.84 8.26
CA LYS A 348 20.68 -7.38 9.61
C LYS A 348 19.44 -6.72 10.22
N ARG A 349 18.49 -7.50 10.71
CA ARG A 349 17.33 -6.95 11.47
C ARG A 349 17.87 -6.17 12.67
N PRO A 350 17.41 -4.93 12.90
CA PRO A 350 17.72 -4.25 14.16
C PRO A 350 17.25 -5.15 15.30
N ARG A 351 18.10 -5.33 16.32
CA ARG A 351 17.68 -6.02 17.55
C ARG A 351 16.52 -5.23 18.14
N ALA A 352 15.39 -5.91 18.40
CA ALA A 352 14.29 -5.30 19.13
C ALA A 352 14.84 -4.75 20.47
N PRO A 353 14.45 -3.54 20.92
CA PRO A 353 14.79 -3.07 22.23
C PRO A 353 14.23 -4.05 23.27
N GLN A 354 15.11 -4.50 24.18
CA GLN A 354 14.74 -5.32 25.35
C GLN A 354 13.96 -4.47 26.33
#